data_03606610981d26c5347490185506301e
#
_entry.id   03606610981d26c5347490185506301e
#
_cell.length_a   1.000
_cell.length_b   1.000
_cell.length_c   1.000
_cell.angle_alpha   90.00
_cell.angle_beta   90.00
_cell.angle_gamma   90.00
#
_symmetry.space_group_name_H-M   'P 1'
#
loop_
_entity.id
_entity.type
_entity.pdbx_description
1 polymer ?
#
loop_
_entity_poly.entity_id
_entity_poly.type
_entity_poly.pdbx_seq_one_letter_code
_entity_poly.pdbx_strand_id
1 'polypeptide(L)'
;MAPRNILIVSNPQDEHTHAVVAHLHKMGVEPILFHPERMGSDHTLSLFQSADPEPDRLILTIHDRKVPLQEMDAIWYRRPRLVTFESNSLSTEALEFARDEWKAFFESAWVLMDGCFWVSRPDRLRLAARKPLQLQVARQVGLSIPRTRITNDPQEAREFYDLCNGRVIVKATGSGWVYSADQEQVHFVLTNRLRQEDLGADEEIRIAPVTFQEEVPKRFEVRANIVGQQVLAIQIPSQQSAISSVDWRRYDVENTPYTAI
;
A
#
# COMPACT_ATOMS: atom_id res chain seq x y z
N MET A 1 -12.79 21.56 -17.85
CA MET A 1 -11.64 22.36 -17.38
C MET A 1 -10.63 21.41 -16.76
N ALA A 2 -9.33 21.66 -16.90
CA ALA A 2 -8.33 20.92 -16.13
C ALA A 2 -8.51 21.26 -14.63
N PRO A 3 -8.35 20.29 -13.71
CA PRO A 3 -8.42 20.55 -12.28
C PRO A 3 -7.36 21.58 -11.88
N ARG A 4 -7.76 22.59 -11.10
CA ARG A 4 -6.84 23.68 -10.69
C ARG A 4 -6.23 23.45 -9.32
N ASN A 5 -6.98 22.78 -8.42
CA ASN A 5 -6.56 22.51 -7.04
C ASN A 5 -6.30 21.02 -6.89
N ILE A 6 -5.03 20.62 -6.98
CA ILE A 6 -4.61 19.23 -6.83
C ILE A 6 -3.83 19.08 -5.54
N LEU A 7 -4.26 18.18 -4.67
CA LEU A 7 -3.54 17.77 -3.48
C LEU A 7 -2.80 16.45 -3.75
N ILE A 8 -1.51 16.42 -3.45
CA ILE A 8 -0.70 15.19 -3.48
C ILE A 8 -0.33 14.83 -2.06
N VAL A 9 -0.88 13.73 -1.55
CA VAL A 9 -0.56 13.18 -0.23
C VAL A 9 0.52 12.12 -0.40
N SER A 10 1.75 12.46 -0.02
CA SER A 10 2.92 11.63 -0.30
C SER A 10 4.01 11.85 0.77
N ASN A 11 5.19 11.30 0.53
CA ASN A 11 6.40 11.60 1.30
C ASN A 11 7.42 12.33 0.41
N PRO A 12 8.34 13.14 1.00
CA PRO A 12 9.27 13.95 0.24
C PRO A 12 10.27 13.17 -0.64
N GLN A 13 10.51 11.88 -0.36
CA GLN A 13 11.47 11.05 -1.07
C GLN A 13 10.84 10.18 -2.17
N ASP A 14 9.52 10.31 -2.43
CA ASP A 14 8.89 9.51 -3.50
C ASP A 14 9.21 10.08 -4.88
N GLU A 15 10.10 9.39 -5.63
CA GLU A 15 10.54 9.78 -6.98
C GLU A 15 9.38 9.87 -7.97
N HIS A 16 8.35 9.04 -7.81
CA HIS A 16 7.17 9.11 -8.67
C HIS A 16 6.39 10.40 -8.44
N THR A 17 6.35 10.87 -7.20
CA THR A 17 5.74 12.17 -6.87
C THR A 17 6.49 13.29 -7.59
N HIS A 18 7.82 13.29 -7.55
CA HIS A 18 8.63 14.30 -8.25
C HIS A 18 8.38 14.29 -9.76
N ALA A 19 8.30 13.10 -10.37
CA ALA A 19 8.01 12.97 -11.79
C ALA A 19 6.63 13.51 -12.18
N VAL A 20 5.59 13.22 -11.37
CA VAL A 20 4.23 13.71 -11.60
C VAL A 20 4.14 15.22 -11.39
N VAL A 21 4.75 15.77 -10.34
CA VAL A 21 4.83 17.22 -10.09
C VAL A 21 5.46 17.94 -11.29
N ALA A 22 6.60 17.44 -11.76
CA ALA A 22 7.27 18.02 -12.94
C ALA A 22 6.38 17.99 -14.20
N HIS A 23 5.51 16.98 -14.33
CA HIS A 23 4.57 16.89 -15.44
C HIS A 23 3.40 17.88 -15.28
N LEU A 24 2.86 18.01 -14.06
CA LEU A 24 1.80 18.98 -13.75
C LEU A 24 2.27 20.42 -13.97
N HIS A 25 3.50 20.76 -13.60
CA HIS A 25 4.10 22.07 -13.90
C HIS A 25 4.15 22.36 -15.40
N LYS A 26 4.52 21.37 -16.25
CA LYS A 26 4.49 21.50 -17.71
C LYS A 26 3.06 21.77 -18.23
N MET A 27 2.05 21.33 -17.50
CA MET A 27 0.63 21.59 -17.81
C MET A 27 0.14 22.92 -17.23
N GLY A 28 0.99 23.69 -16.56
CA GLY A 28 0.62 24.95 -15.90
C GLY A 28 -0.16 24.76 -14.59
N VAL A 29 -0.03 23.60 -13.95
CA VAL A 29 -0.70 23.28 -12.68
C VAL A 29 0.33 23.18 -11.57
N GLU A 30 0.16 23.97 -10.51
CA GLU A 30 0.97 23.91 -9.28
C GLU A 30 0.24 23.06 -8.23
N PRO A 31 0.66 21.81 -7.96
CA PRO A 31 -0.02 20.98 -6.96
C PRO A 31 0.37 21.38 -5.54
N ILE A 32 -0.51 21.10 -4.59
CA ILE A 32 -0.24 21.23 -3.17
C ILE A 32 0.34 19.91 -2.67
N LEU A 33 1.53 19.94 -2.10
CA LEU A 33 2.18 18.76 -1.52
C LEU A 33 1.86 18.69 -0.03
N PHE A 34 1.31 17.57 0.39
CA PHE A 34 1.03 17.28 1.78
C PHE A 34 1.81 16.03 2.25
N HIS A 35 2.59 16.21 3.29
CA HIS A 35 3.42 15.18 3.90
C HIS A 35 2.96 14.90 5.33
N PRO A 36 2.13 13.85 5.56
CA PRO A 36 1.58 13.57 6.90
C PRO A 36 2.61 13.39 8.00
N GLU A 37 3.81 12.92 7.68
CA GLU A 37 4.91 12.80 8.64
C GLU A 37 5.38 14.14 9.23
N ARG A 38 4.99 15.27 8.64
CA ARG A 38 5.32 16.63 9.11
C ARG A 38 4.24 17.22 10.01
N MET A 39 3.19 16.45 10.34
CA MET A 39 2.17 16.90 11.28
C MET A 39 2.79 17.17 12.66
N GLY A 40 2.39 18.29 13.26
CA GLY A 40 2.94 18.71 14.55
C GLY A 40 4.27 19.47 14.47
N SER A 41 4.95 19.50 13.30
CA SER A 41 6.09 20.39 13.07
C SER A 41 5.67 21.68 12.33
N ASP A 42 5.41 21.57 11.05
CA ASP A 42 5.03 22.71 10.19
C ASP A 42 3.73 22.47 9.41
N HIS A 43 3.04 21.40 9.73
CA HIS A 43 1.71 21.08 9.19
C HIS A 43 0.71 20.95 10.34
N THR A 44 -0.49 21.50 10.14
CA THR A 44 -1.64 21.26 11.03
C THR A 44 -2.89 20.94 10.21
N LEU A 45 -3.80 20.17 10.79
CA LEU A 45 -5.09 19.84 10.20
C LEU A 45 -6.19 20.12 11.22
N SER A 46 -7.21 20.86 10.82
CA SER A 46 -8.34 21.20 11.68
C SER A 46 -9.64 20.93 10.98
N LEU A 47 -10.59 20.33 11.69
CA LEU A 47 -11.96 20.14 11.26
C LEU A 47 -12.87 20.97 12.17
N PHE A 48 -13.72 21.77 11.57
CA PHE A 48 -14.81 22.46 12.25
C PHE A 48 -16.14 21.92 11.74
N GLN A 49 -16.97 21.48 12.66
CA GLN A 49 -18.36 21.04 12.38
C GLN A 49 -19.29 21.75 13.35
N SER A 50 -20.47 22.13 12.89
CA SER A 50 -21.49 22.85 13.67
C SER A 50 -22.87 22.27 13.43
N ALA A 51 -23.76 22.46 14.37
CA ALA A 51 -25.19 22.19 14.19
C ALA A 51 -25.88 23.26 13.32
N ASP A 52 -25.22 24.38 13.08
CA ASP A 52 -25.71 25.46 12.19
C ASP A 52 -25.62 25.00 10.72
N PRO A 53 -26.37 25.62 9.80
CA PRO A 53 -26.35 25.25 8.37
C PRO A 53 -25.04 25.63 7.64
N GLU A 54 -23.98 26.02 8.36
CA GLU A 54 -22.67 26.24 7.77
C GLU A 54 -22.02 24.91 7.37
N PRO A 55 -21.36 24.88 6.20
CA PRO A 55 -20.67 23.67 5.77
C PRO A 55 -19.47 23.35 6.69
N ASP A 56 -19.20 22.08 6.87
CA ASP A 56 -17.99 21.60 7.54
C ASP A 56 -16.74 22.22 6.91
N ARG A 57 -15.78 22.60 7.74
CA ARG A 57 -14.52 23.20 7.29
C ARG A 57 -13.33 22.34 7.71
N LEU A 58 -12.69 21.72 6.72
CA LEU A 58 -11.46 20.95 6.89
C LEU A 58 -10.28 21.75 6.32
N ILE A 59 -9.45 22.29 7.19
CA ILE A 59 -8.35 23.20 6.83
C ILE A 59 -7.03 22.51 7.10
N LEU A 60 -6.24 22.28 6.06
CA LEU A 60 -4.84 21.92 6.15
C LEU A 60 -4.00 23.20 6.14
N THR A 61 -3.13 23.36 7.13
CA THR A 61 -2.14 24.45 7.13
C THR A 61 -0.77 23.85 6.86
N ILE A 62 -0.09 24.36 5.85
CA ILE A 62 1.28 23.98 5.46
C ILE A 62 2.14 25.23 5.61
N HIS A 63 3.09 25.21 6.55
CA HIS A 63 3.72 26.42 7.06
C HIS A 63 2.63 27.41 7.47
N ASP A 64 2.55 28.60 6.91
CA ASP A 64 1.52 29.61 7.21
C ASP A 64 0.36 29.63 6.19
N ARG A 65 0.41 28.76 5.17
CA ARG A 65 -0.61 28.71 4.11
C ARG A 65 -1.77 27.82 4.53
N LYS A 66 -2.96 28.41 4.63
CA LYS A 66 -4.22 27.68 4.83
C LYS A 66 -4.77 27.15 3.51
N VAL A 67 -5.11 25.87 3.50
CA VAL A 67 -5.64 25.15 2.35
C VAL A 67 -6.99 24.53 2.75
N PRO A 68 -8.13 25.09 2.30
CA PRO A 68 -9.42 24.46 2.51
C PRO A 68 -9.50 23.18 1.67
N LEU A 69 -9.56 22.02 2.31
CA LEU A 69 -9.51 20.75 1.59
C LEU A 69 -10.79 20.47 0.78
N GLN A 70 -11.90 21.07 1.16
CA GLN A 70 -13.16 21.00 0.38
C GLN A 70 -13.07 21.65 -1.00
N GLU A 71 -12.07 22.51 -1.24
CA GLU A 71 -11.85 23.18 -2.53
C GLU A 71 -10.94 22.38 -3.46
N MET A 72 -10.52 21.18 -3.07
CA MET A 72 -9.70 20.33 -3.92
C MET A 72 -10.53 19.68 -5.04
N ASP A 73 -10.08 19.86 -6.28
CA ASP A 73 -10.67 19.19 -7.45
C ASP A 73 -10.23 17.72 -7.52
N ALA A 74 -8.97 17.45 -7.15
CA ALA A 74 -8.40 16.12 -7.18
C ALA A 74 -7.40 15.87 -6.04
N ILE A 75 -7.36 14.61 -5.59
CA ILE A 75 -6.38 14.15 -4.60
C ILE A 75 -5.68 12.92 -5.11
N TRP A 76 -4.34 12.97 -5.11
CA TRP A 76 -3.51 11.80 -5.33
C TRP A 76 -2.91 11.31 -4.01
N TYR A 77 -3.38 10.14 -3.53
CA TYR A 77 -2.89 9.49 -2.32
C TYR A 77 -1.76 8.52 -2.68
N ARG A 78 -0.50 8.97 -2.45
CA ARG A 78 0.68 8.27 -2.91
C ARG A 78 1.67 8.00 -1.78
N ARG A 79 1.59 6.84 -1.16
CA ARG A 79 2.56 6.33 -0.15
C ARG A 79 2.99 7.36 0.91
N PRO A 80 2.06 8.05 1.59
CA PRO A 80 2.43 8.89 2.70
C PRO A 80 3.06 8.03 3.80
N ARG A 81 3.96 8.63 4.56
CA ARG A 81 4.46 8.04 5.79
C ARG A 81 3.53 8.32 6.95
N LEU A 82 3.69 7.54 8.01
CA LEU A 82 3.00 7.82 9.27
C LEU A 82 3.54 9.12 9.88
N VAL A 83 2.71 9.75 10.72
CA VAL A 83 3.14 10.91 11.52
C VAL A 83 4.34 10.52 12.37
N THR A 84 5.37 11.35 12.33
CA THR A 84 6.57 11.20 13.18
C THR A 84 6.57 12.28 14.24
N PHE A 85 7.08 11.96 15.41
CA PHE A 85 7.16 12.89 16.53
C PHE A 85 8.63 13.07 16.93
N GLU A 86 9.11 14.29 16.84
CA GLU A 86 10.46 14.68 17.31
C GLU A 86 10.41 14.99 18.80
N SER A 87 9.90 14.08 19.61
CA SER A 87 9.78 14.33 21.06
C SER A 87 10.41 13.21 21.86
N ASN A 88 11.51 13.52 22.52
CA ASN A 88 12.14 12.65 23.53
C ASN A 88 11.46 12.76 24.91
N SER A 89 10.38 13.55 25.04
CA SER A 89 9.70 13.84 26.31
C SER A 89 8.42 13.01 26.51
N LEU A 90 7.95 12.30 25.50
CA LEU A 90 6.75 11.47 25.57
C LEU A 90 7.09 9.99 25.74
N SER A 91 6.27 9.27 26.51
CA SER A 91 6.40 7.81 26.61
C SER A 91 6.02 7.12 25.31
N THR A 92 6.47 5.86 25.13
CA THR A 92 6.12 5.04 23.96
C THR A 92 4.60 4.92 23.80
N GLU A 93 3.88 4.71 24.90
CA GLU A 93 2.41 4.57 24.91
C GLU A 93 1.73 5.89 24.46
N ALA A 94 2.25 7.04 24.89
CA ALA A 94 1.72 8.33 24.46
C ALA A 94 1.97 8.59 22.97
N LEU A 95 3.10 8.14 22.43
CA LEU A 95 3.40 8.23 21.00
C LEU A 95 2.53 7.28 20.17
N GLU A 96 2.26 6.07 20.66
CA GLU A 96 1.34 5.13 20.02
C GLU A 96 -0.09 5.69 20.00
N PHE A 97 -0.58 6.19 21.13
CA PHE A 97 -1.87 6.86 21.20
C PHE A 97 -1.98 8.02 20.22
N ALA A 98 -0.98 8.89 20.16
CA ALA A 98 -0.97 10.02 19.24
C ALA A 98 -0.99 9.57 17.76
N ARG A 99 -0.30 8.48 17.41
CA ARG A 99 -0.35 7.90 16.05
C ARG A 99 -1.74 7.36 15.70
N ASP A 100 -2.39 6.70 16.64
CA ASP A 100 -3.74 6.16 16.45
C ASP A 100 -4.78 7.29 16.30
N GLU A 101 -4.67 8.37 17.08
CA GLU A 101 -5.50 9.57 16.93
C GLU A 101 -5.32 10.22 15.54
N TRP A 102 -4.08 10.40 15.08
CA TRP A 102 -3.83 10.92 13.74
C TRP A 102 -4.38 10.00 12.65
N LYS A 103 -4.24 8.69 12.80
CA LYS A 103 -4.78 7.71 11.87
C LYS A 103 -6.30 7.82 11.78
N ALA A 104 -6.98 7.84 12.93
CA ALA A 104 -8.44 7.98 13.00
C ALA A 104 -8.91 9.31 12.39
N PHE A 105 -8.20 10.40 12.66
CA PHE A 105 -8.54 11.70 12.12
C PHE A 105 -8.35 11.77 10.60
N PHE A 106 -7.23 11.28 10.07
CA PHE A 106 -7.03 11.20 8.62
C PHE A 106 -8.09 10.32 7.93
N GLU A 107 -8.39 9.16 8.49
CA GLU A 107 -9.42 8.28 7.93
C GLU A 107 -10.78 8.98 7.85
N SER A 108 -11.15 9.73 8.89
CA SER A 108 -12.36 10.55 8.91
C SER A 108 -12.32 11.69 7.88
N ALA A 109 -11.20 12.43 7.84
CA ALA A 109 -11.01 13.53 6.90
C ALA A 109 -11.14 13.06 5.44
N TRP A 110 -10.54 11.92 5.10
CA TRP A 110 -10.63 11.38 3.74
C TRP A 110 -12.04 10.94 3.34
N VAL A 111 -12.84 10.48 4.29
CA VAL A 111 -14.26 10.16 4.05
C VAL A 111 -15.07 11.44 3.77
N LEU A 112 -14.83 12.52 4.53
CA LEU A 112 -15.50 13.80 4.34
C LEU A 112 -15.19 14.47 3.00
N MET A 113 -14.12 14.06 2.33
CA MET A 113 -13.72 14.59 1.02
C MET A 113 -14.25 13.75 -0.15
N ASP A 114 -15.50 13.34 -0.09
CA ASP A 114 -16.13 12.46 -1.09
C ASP A 114 -16.44 13.17 -2.42
N GLY A 115 -16.51 14.49 -2.41
CA GLY A 115 -16.86 15.32 -3.59
C GLY A 115 -15.73 15.54 -4.59
N CYS A 116 -14.47 15.15 -4.29
CA CYS A 116 -13.34 15.34 -5.18
C CYS A 116 -12.94 14.07 -5.94
N PHE A 117 -12.16 14.24 -7.02
CA PHE A 117 -11.62 13.10 -7.77
C PHE A 117 -10.41 12.49 -7.06
N TRP A 118 -10.44 11.18 -6.81
CA TRP A 118 -9.36 10.48 -6.09
C TRP A 118 -8.55 9.54 -6.99
N VAL A 119 -7.25 9.58 -6.81
CA VAL A 119 -6.29 8.61 -7.36
C VAL A 119 -5.39 8.07 -6.23
N SER A 120 -5.71 6.95 -5.57
CA SER A 120 -7.02 6.35 -5.32
C SER A 120 -7.41 6.61 -3.88
N ARG A 121 -8.68 6.44 -3.51
CA ARG A 121 -9.15 6.62 -2.12
C ARG A 121 -8.44 5.65 -1.17
N PRO A 122 -7.98 6.09 0.01
CA PRO A 122 -7.25 5.24 0.96
C PRO A 122 -8.05 4.03 1.47
N ASP A 123 -9.36 4.19 1.71
CA ASP A 123 -10.27 3.11 2.10
C ASP A 123 -10.36 2.03 1.01
N ARG A 124 -10.46 2.43 -0.26
CA ARG A 124 -10.49 1.53 -1.41
C ARG A 124 -9.15 0.82 -1.62
N LEU A 125 -8.04 1.53 -1.42
CA LEU A 125 -6.70 0.92 -1.46
C LEU A 125 -6.53 -0.14 -0.37
N ARG A 126 -6.98 0.15 0.86
CA ARG A 126 -6.93 -0.82 1.96
C ARG A 126 -7.79 -2.06 1.69
N LEU A 127 -8.99 -1.86 1.14
CA LEU A 127 -9.87 -2.96 0.76
C LEU A 127 -9.25 -3.80 -0.36
N ALA A 128 -8.76 -3.15 -1.42
CA ALA A 128 -8.14 -3.81 -2.56
C ALA A 128 -6.83 -4.55 -2.20
N ALA A 129 -6.14 -4.16 -1.13
CA ALA A 129 -4.94 -4.86 -0.66
C ALA A 129 -5.22 -6.22 0.01
N ARG A 130 -6.48 -6.56 0.31
CA ARG A 130 -6.86 -7.82 0.96
C ARG A 130 -6.79 -8.99 0.00
N LYS A 131 -5.79 -9.87 0.17
CA LYS A 131 -5.53 -11.01 -0.73
C LYS A 131 -6.75 -11.95 -0.96
N PRO A 132 -7.53 -12.34 0.10
CA PRO A 132 -8.71 -13.15 -0.12
C PRO A 132 -9.74 -12.49 -1.05
N LEU A 133 -9.94 -11.18 -0.89
CA LEU A 133 -10.85 -10.42 -1.75
C LEU A 133 -10.31 -10.33 -3.18
N GLN A 134 -9.00 -10.11 -3.37
CA GLN A 134 -8.38 -10.12 -4.70
C GLN A 134 -8.63 -11.44 -5.44
N LEU A 135 -8.44 -12.57 -4.77
CA LEU A 135 -8.69 -13.90 -5.35
C LEU A 135 -10.17 -14.11 -5.69
N GLN A 136 -11.07 -13.67 -4.80
CA GLN A 136 -12.51 -13.74 -5.05
C GLN A 136 -12.91 -12.94 -6.29
N VAL A 137 -12.47 -11.67 -6.35
CA VAL A 137 -12.78 -10.78 -7.49
C VAL A 137 -12.15 -11.32 -8.78
N ALA A 138 -10.89 -11.76 -8.74
CA ALA A 138 -10.23 -12.36 -9.90
C ALA A 138 -11.04 -13.51 -10.49
N ARG A 139 -11.53 -14.42 -9.64
CA ARG A 139 -12.41 -15.53 -10.06
C ARG A 139 -13.73 -15.03 -10.64
N GLN A 140 -14.34 -14.01 -10.03
CA GLN A 140 -15.62 -13.44 -10.51
C GLN A 140 -15.50 -12.83 -11.90
N VAL A 141 -14.35 -12.23 -12.23
CA VAL A 141 -14.09 -11.66 -13.56
C VAL A 141 -13.48 -12.69 -14.56
N GLY A 142 -13.46 -13.97 -14.21
CA GLY A 142 -13.04 -15.05 -15.10
C GLY A 142 -11.53 -15.31 -15.16
N LEU A 143 -10.74 -14.73 -14.26
CA LEU A 143 -9.31 -15.04 -14.18
C LEU A 143 -9.10 -16.39 -13.46
N SER A 144 -8.18 -17.19 -13.95
CA SER A 144 -7.73 -18.40 -13.26
C SER A 144 -6.91 -18.00 -12.03
N ILE A 145 -7.24 -18.59 -10.89
CA ILE A 145 -6.51 -18.39 -9.63
C ILE A 145 -5.83 -19.69 -9.19
N PRO A 146 -4.65 -19.63 -8.58
CA PRO A 146 -4.01 -20.79 -7.98
C PRO A 146 -4.77 -21.25 -6.74
N ARG A 147 -4.71 -22.54 -6.43
CA ARG A 147 -5.21 -23.03 -5.14
C ARG A 147 -4.54 -22.25 -4.02
N THR A 148 -5.34 -21.86 -3.03
CA THR A 148 -4.85 -21.04 -1.93
C THR A 148 -5.50 -21.47 -0.63
N ARG A 149 -4.71 -21.65 0.41
CA ARG A 149 -5.14 -21.85 1.79
C ARG A 149 -4.53 -20.77 2.68
N ILE A 150 -5.33 -20.16 3.52
CA ILE A 150 -4.87 -19.22 4.51
C ILE A 150 -5.27 -19.80 5.86
N THR A 151 -4.28 -20.19 6.64
CA THR A 151 -4.52 -20.90 7.90
C THR A 151 -3.39 -20.64 8.90
N ASN A 152 -3.69 -20.83 10.17
CA ASN A 152 -2.72 -20.98 11.27
C ASN A 152 -2.75 -22.39 11.85
N ASP A 153 -3.37 -23.35 11.16
CA ASP A 153 -3.39 -24.74 11.54
C ASP A 153 -2.26 -25.51 10.82
N PRO A 154 -1.28 -26.06 11.54
CA PRO A 154 -0.19 -26.82 10.94
C PRO A 154 -0.66 -28.06 10.17
N GLN A 155 -1.75 -28.70 10.61
CA GLN A 155 -2.30 -29.87 9.92
C GLN A 155 -2.87 -29.48 8.56
N GLU A 156 -3.64 -28.40 8.51
CA GLU A 156 -4.18 -27.83 7.26
C GLU A 156 -3.05 -27.39 6.30
N ALA A 157 -1.93 -26.91 6.82
CA ALA A 157 -0.77 -26.56 6.02
C ALA A 157 -0.12 -27.79 5.38
N ARG A 158 0.05 -28.89 6.13
CA ARG A 158 0.56 -30.17 5.62
C ARG A 158 -0.36 -30.77 4.55
N GLU A 159 -1.66 -30.83 4.81
CA GLU A 159 -2.63 -31.34 3.86
C GLU A 159 -2.64 -30.54 2.55
N PHE A 160 -2.47 -29.20 2.64
CA PHE A 160 -2.37 -28.36 1.47
C PHE A 160 -1.07 -28.59 0.68
N TYR A 161 0.05 -28.81 1.37
CA TYR A 161 1.32 -29.16 0.75
C TYR A 161 1.21 -30.45 -0.06
N ASP A 162 0.61 -31.49 0.54
CA ASP A 162 0.39 -32.77 -0.11
C ASP A 162 -0.58 -32.65 -1.31
N LEU A 163 -1.67 -31.89 -1.15
CA LEU A 163 -2.65 -31.59 -2.21
C LEU A 163 -1.98 -30.93 -3.44
N CYS A 164 -0.94 -30.14 -3.22
CA CYS A 164 -0.20 -29.45 -4.27
C CYS A 164 1.06 -30.22 -4.73
N ASN A 165 1.25 -31.46 -4.28
CA ASN A 165 2.42 -32.30 -4.57
C ASN A 165 3.75 -31.58 -4.24
N GLY A 166 3.82 -30.92 -3.10
CA GLY A 166 4.99 -30.19 -2.63
C GLY A 166 5.28 -28.86 -3.34
N ARG A 167 4.48 -28.46 -4.34
CA ARG A 167 4.66 -27.19 -5.08
C ARG A 167 3.85 -26.08 -4.44
N VAL A 168 4.38 -25.55 -3.35
CA VAL A 168 3.71 -24.50 -2.56
C VAL A 168 4.66 -23.34 -2.33
N ILE A 169 4.12 -22.14 -2.41
CA ILE A 169 4.76 -20.90 -1.98
C ILE A 169 4.06 -20.36 -0.74
N VAL A 170 4.82 -19.67 0.09
CA VAL A 170 4.32 -18.96 1.27
C VAL A 170 4.54 -17.47 1.12
N LYS A 171 3.57 -16.70 1.63
CA LYS A 171 3.63 -15.24 1.64
C LYS A 171 2.82 -14.66 2.79
N ALA A 172 3.17 -13.46 3.20
CA ALA A 172 2.39 -12.74 4.21
C ALA A 172 0.94 -12.56 3.74
N THR A 173 -0.02 -12.74 4.64
CA THR A 173 -1.45 -12.49 4.35
C THR A 173 -1.72 -10.99 4.23
N GLY A 174 -1.07 -10.17 5.07
CA GLY A 174 -1.13 -8.71 5.03
C GLY A 174 -0.12 -8.08 4.05
N SER A 175 0.40 -6.90 4.42
CA SER A 175 1.35 -6.13 3.62
C SER A 175 2.72 -6.80 3.48
N GLY A 176 3.11 -7.59 4.46
CA GLY A 176 4.44 -8.19 4.57
C GLY A 176 5.51 -7.26 5.16
N TRP A 177 5.17 -6.05 5.53
CA TRP A 177 6.09 -5.17 6.24
C TRP A 177 6.20 -5.58 7.71
N VAL A 178 7.43 -5.72 8.17
CA VAL A 178 7.79 -5.99 9.57
C VAL A 178 8.68 -4.87 10.05
N TYR A 179 8.25 -4.18 11.08
CA TYR A 179 8.98 -3.08 11.69
C TYR A 179 9.69 -3.61 12.93
N SER A 180 10.95 -3.21 13.14
CA SER A 180 11.63 -3.44 14.42
C SER A 180 10.91 -2.69 15.54
N ALA A 181 11.14 -3.09 16.80
CA ALA A 181 10.48 -2.48 17.95
C ALA A 181 10.76 -0.98 18.07
N ASP A 182 11.96 -0.55 17.67
CA ASP A 182 12.40 0.85 17.59
C ASP A 182 11.94 1.55 16.29
N GLN A 183 11.31 0.81 15.34
CA GLN A 183 10.90 1.27 14.01
C GLN A 183 12.04 1.80 13.11
N GLU A 184 13.30 1.60 13.50
CA GLU A 184 14.45 2.02 12.71
C GLU A 184 14.74 1.07 11.54
N GLN A 185 14.39 -0.20 11.70
CA GLN A 185 14.57 -1.21 10.65
C GLN A 185 13.22 -1.69 10.11
N VAL A 186 13.16 -1.79 8.81
CA VAL A 186 11.98 -2.25 8.10
C VAL A 186 12.36 -3.44 7.23
N HIS A 187 11.77 -4.58 7.52
CA HIS A 187 11.93 -5.79 6.73
C HIS A 187 10.69 -6.05 5.88
N PHE A 188 10.88 -6.71 4.76
CA PHE A 188 9.77 -7.11 3.90
C PHE A 188 9.77 -8.61 3.68
N VAL A 189 8.69 -9.27 4.06
CA VAL A 189 8.49 -10.70 3.84
C VAL A 189 8.12 -10.94 2.39
N LEU A 190 9.09 -11.41 1.61
CA LEU A 190 8.92 -11.81 0.23
C LEU A 190 8.29 -13.20 0.12
N THR A 191 7.79 -13.54 -1.07
CA THR A 191 7.32 -14.89 -1.38
C THR A 191 8.49 -15.87 -1.40
N ASN A 192 8.31 -17.01 -0.73
CA ASN A 192 9.28 -18.11 -0.69
C ASN A 192 8.61 -19.43 -1.07
N ARG A 193 9.38 -20.39 -1.61
CA ARG A 193 8.93 -21.77 -1.71
C ARG A 193 8.89 -22.39 -0.33
N LEU A 194 7.83 -23.13 -0.05
CA LEU A 194 7.71 -23.93 1.16
C LEU A 194 8.46 -25.25 0.95
N ARG A 195 9.38 -25.56 1.85
CA ARG A 195 10.09 -26.84 1.86
C ARG A 195 9.41 -27.78 2.84
N GLN A 196 9.57 -29.07 2.63
CA GLN A 196 8.99 -30.08 3.52
C GLN A 196 9.47 -29.94 4.97
N GLU A 197 10.70 -29.54 5.18
CA GLU A 197 11.28 -29.29 6.51
C GLU A 197 10.61 -28.12 7.24
N ASP A 198 10.13 -27.11 6.51
CA ASP A 198 9.45 -25.94 7.08
C ASP A 198 8.07 -26.30 7.69
N LEU A 199 7.50 -27.44 7.30
CA LEU A 199 6.22 -27.95 7.84
C LEU A 199 6.34 -28.49 9.29
N GLY A 200 7.54 -28.58 9.84
CA GLY A 200 7.79 -28.91 11.23
C GLY A 200 7.66 -27.72 12.18
N ALA A 201 7.52 -26.50 11.68
CA ALA A 201 7.42 -25.25 12.45
C ALA A 201 5.99 -25.01 12.97
N ASP A 202 5.45 -25.96 13.73
CA ASP A 202 4.04 -25.92 14.20
C ASP A 202 3.74 -24.72 15.07
N GLU A 203 4.66 -24.34 15.95
CA GLU A 203 4.48 -23.21 16.86
C GLU A 203 4.41 -21.89 16.08
N GLU A 204 5.30 -21.69 15.12
CA GLU A 204 5.36 -20.50 14.28
C GLU A 204 4.12 -20.37 13.38
N ILE A 205 3.62 -21.51 12.85
CA ILE A 205 2.40 -21.52 12.04
C ILE A 205 1.19 -21.11 12.88
N ARG A 206 1.12 -21.52 14.16
CA ARG A 206 0.00 -21.20 15.05
C ARG A 206 -0.08 -19.72 15.45
N ILE A 207 1.04 -19.00 15.41
CA ILE A 207 1.11 -17.59 15.85
C ILE A 207 0.23 -16.69 14.99
N ALA A 208 0.21 -16.90 13.66
CA ALA A 208 -0.53 -16.02 12.74
C ALA A 208 -0.96 -16.74 11.47
N PRO A 209 -2.06 -16.30 10.81
CA PRO A 209 -2.45 -16.87 9.53
C PRO A 209 -1.38 -16.67 8.45
N VAL A 210 -0.97 -17.76 7.82
CA VAL A 210 -0.03 -17.80 6.70
C VAL A 210 -0.79 -18.07 5.41
N THR A 211 -0.42 -17.38 4.34
CA THR A 211 -0.96 -17.68 3.01
C THR A 211 -0.09 -18.73 2.32
N PHE A 212 -0.61 -19.95 2.21
CA PHE A 212 -0.08 -21.04 1.39
C PHE A 212 -0.76 -21.00 0.03
N GLN A 213 0.02 -21.07 -1.04
CA GLN A 213 -0.52 -21.01 -2.39
C GLN A 213 0.24 -21.96 -3.31
N GLU A 214 -0.49 -22.63 -4.21
CA GLU A 214 0.10 -23.48 -5.23
C GLU A 214 1.09 -22.67 -6.07
N GLU A 215 2.30 -23.17 -6.23
CA GLU A 215 3.29 -22.54 -7.12
C GLU A 215 2.89 -22.75 -8.57
N VAL A 216 2.56 -21.64 -9.23
CA VAL A 216 2.23 -21.64 -10.66
C VAL A 216 3.51 -21.58 -11.47
N PRO A 217 3.79 -22.56 -12.34
CA PRO A 217 4.87 -22.45 -13.32
C PRO A 217 4.64 -21.23 -14.20
N LYS A 218 5.62 -20.34 -14.24
CA LYS A 218 5.50 -19.10 -15.00
C LYS A 218 6.66 -18.95 -15.99
N ARG A 219 6.38 -18.39 -17.15
CA ARG A 219 7.38 -18.05 -18.14
C ARG A 219 7.92 -16.64 -17.94
N PHE A 220 7.05 -15.74 -17.54
CA PHE A 220 7.33 -14.34 -17.15
C PHE A 220 6.23 -13.83 -16.23
N GLU A 221 6.41 -12.67 -15.67
CA GLU A 221 5.38 -11.96 -14.91
C GLU A 221 4.94 -10.70 -15.66
N VAL A 222 3.73 -10.24 -15.39
CA VAL A 222 3.19 -9.01 -15.96
C VAL A 222 2.84 -8.06 -14.84
N ARG A 223 3.34 -6.83 -14.94
CA ARG A 223 2.87 -5.73 -14.12
C ARG A 223 1.99 -4.81 -14.97
N ALA A 224 0.71 -4.78 -14.68
CA ALA A 224 -0.26 -3.90 -15.31
C ALA A 224 -0.59 -2.71 -14.40
N ASN A 225 -0.48 -1.51 -14.94
CA ASN A 225 -0.96 -0.28 -14.30
C ASN A 225 -2.20 0.19 -15.08
N ILE A 226 -3.29 0.43 -14.36
CA ILE A 226 -4.56 0.82 -14.97
C ILE A 226 -4.83 2.28 -14.60
N VAL A 227 -5.03 3.13 -15.61
CA VAL A 227 -5.36 4.55 -15.44
C VAL A 227 -6.61 4.84 -16.26
N GLY A 228 -7.74 4.99 -15.59
CA GLY A 228 -9.04 5.05 -16.26
C GLY A 228 -9.32 3.77 -17.04
N GLN A 229 -9.41 3.85 -18.37
CA GLN A 229 -9.60 2.71 -19.27
C GLN A 229 -8.30 2.24 -19.95
N GLN A 230 -7.18 2.89 -19.68
CA GLN A 230 -5.90 2.54 -20.26
C GLN A 230 -5.16 1.52 -19.39
N VAL A 231 -4.59 0.52 -20.02
CA VAL A 231 -3.74 -0.49 -19.37
C VAL A 231 -2.31 -0.30 -19.89
N LEU A 232 -1.40 0.02 -18.98
CA LEU A 232 0.03 0.13 -19.24
C LEU A 232 0.70 -1.09 -18.62
N ALA A 233 1.15 -2.02 -19.45
CA ALA A 233 1.70 -3.28 -18.98
C ALA A 233 3.18 -3.42 -19.33
N ILE A 234 3.92 -4.06 -18.43
CA ILE A 234 5.31 -4.48 -18.66
C ILE A 234 5.45 -5.97 -18.40
N GLN A 235 6.24 -6.62 -19.22
CA GLN A 235 6.69 -7.99 -19.01
C GLN A 235 7.98 -7.98 -18.18
N ILE A 236 8.06 -8.87 -17.19
CA ILE A 236 9.20 -9.08 -16.30
C ILE A 236 9.67 -10.53 -16.53
N PRO A 237 10.81 -10.75 -17.17
CA PRO A 237 11.32 -12.11 -17.45
C PRO A 237 11.98 -12.73 -16.22
N SER A 238 11.25 -12.81 -15.10
CA SER A 238 11.75 -13.21 -13.77
C SER A 238 12.40 -14.60 -13.74
N GLN A 239 12.10 -15.46 -14.73
CA GLN A 239 12.67 -16.81 -14.82
C GLN A 239 14.09 -16.84 -15.43
N GLN A 240 14.59 -15.71 -15.92
CA GLN A 240 15.97 -15.60 -16.43
C GLN A 240 16.99 -15.43 -15.31
N SER A 241 16.54 -15.21 -14.05
CA SER A 241 17.40 -15.10 -12.89
C SER A 241 16.90 -15.98 -11.75
N ALA A 242 17.81 -16.70 -11.09
CA ALA A 242 17.54 -17.48 -9.88
C ALA A 242 17.04 -16.58 -8.72
N ILE A 243 17.53 -15.33 -8.64
CA ILE A 243 17.19 -14.36 -7.59
C ILE A 243 15.70 -13.99 -7.66
N SER A 244 15.20 -13.65 -8.85
CA SER A 244 13.83 -13.16 -9.07
C SER A 244 12.82 -14.25 -9.43
N SER A 245 13.25 -15.49 -9.64
CA SER A 245 12.42 -16.57 -10.17
C SER A 245 11.18 -16.89 -9.32
N VAL A 246 11.25 -16.77 -8.01
CA VAL A 246 10.11 -16.99 -7.09
C VAL A 246 9.33 -15.70 -6.90
N ASP A 247 10.03 -14.60 -6.66
CA ASP A 247 9.43 -13.29 -6.43
C ASP A 247 10.29 -12.21 -7.15
N TRP A 248 9.74 -11.61 -8.21
CA TRP A 248 10.43 -10.60 -9.01
C TRP A 248 10.82 -9.35 -8.20
N ARG A 249 10.18 -9.10 -7.07
CA ARG A 249 10.50 -7.99 -6.16
C ARG A 249 11.84 -8.13 -5.45
N ARG A 250 12.54 -9.27 -5.63
CA ARG A 250 13.97 -9.40 -5.26
C ARG A 250 14.89 -8.60 -6.16
N TYR A 251 14.35 -8.02 -7.22
CA TYR A 251 14.98 -7.13 -8.19
C TYR A 251 16.35 -7.62 -8.68
N ASP A 252 16.38 -8.07 -9.91
CA ASP A 252 17.59 -8.38 -10.66
C ASP A 252 17.45 -7.75 -12.05
N VAL A 253 17.36 -6.43 -12.08
CA VAL A 253 16.97 -5.67 -13.28
C VAL A 253 17.98 -5.84 -14.40
N GLU A 254 19.26 -6.03 -14.10
CA GLU A 254 20.32 -6.26 -15.10
C GLU A 254 20.08 -7.55 -15.87
N ASN A 255 19.67 -8.64 -15.20
CA ASN A 255 19.41 -9.93 -15.81
C ASN A 255 17.95 -10.14 -16.21
N THR A 256 17.03 -9.29 -15.74
CA THR A 256 15.59 -9.36 -16.04
C THR A 256 15.05 -7.99 -16.49
N PRO A 257 15.51 -7.45 -17.62
CA PRO A 257 15.09 -6.14 -18.10
C PRO A 257 13.60 -6.13 -18.43
N TYR A 258 12.90 -5.08 -18.01
CA TYR A 258 11.47 -4.93 -18.23
C TYR A 258 11.17 -4.50 -19.67
N THR A 259 10.15 -5.09 -20.26
CA THR A 259 9.72 -4.78 -21.63
C THR A 259 8.25 -4.36 -21.64
N ALA A 260 7.93 -3.25 -22.30
CA ALA A 260 6.54 -2.83 -22.51
C ALA A 260 5.82 -3.82 -23.44
N ILE A 261 4.56 -4.13 -23.13
CA ILE A 261 3.71 -5.02 -23.92
C ILE A 261 2.31 -4.45 -24.08
#